data_7f0f3ee288c409d544a8bb15b4fda2ca
#
_entry.id   7f0f3ee288c409d544a8bb15b4fda2ca
#
_cell.length_a   1.000
_cell.length_b   1.000
_cell.length_c   1.000
_cell.angle_alpha   90.00
_cell.angle_beta   90.00
_cell.angle_gamma   90.00
#
_symmetry.space_group_name_H-M   'P 1'
#
loop_
_entity.id
_entity.type
_entity.pdbx_description
1 polymer ?
#
loop_
_entity_poly.entity_id
_entity_poly.type
_entity_poly.pdbx_seq_one_letter_code
_entity_poly.pdbx_strand_id
1 'polypeptide(L)'
;GGKRRMLGRSGVWFRLGLLAVASIALLLGCSTVERLGGTKKEGVSTDSAARYVTPEDPMARPIQVAWTSARASNCGFMFDPVKLKDNFMRNESRTVTDPYQLQRISQAYDYTLESVGDTIKSDPKYCTRERTDAIRADLRRYLAGDYSPTAKLAR
;
A
#
# COMPACT_ATOMS: atom_id res chain seq x y z
N GLY A 1 31.87 38.96 -27.10
CA GLY A 1 31.17 39.53 -28.22
C GLY A 1 30.13 38.57 -28.78
N GLY A 2 28.94 39.08 -29.08
CA GLY A 2 28.02 38.38 -29.98
C GLY A 2 26.61 38.17 -29.40
N LYS A 3 25.88 39.28 -29.26
CA LYS A 3 24.41 39.32 -29.27
C LYS A 3 23.88 38.68 -30.55
N ARG A 4 22.83 37.92 -30.51
CA ARG A 4 21.74 37.96 -31.49
C ARG A 4 20.42 37.57 -30.88
N ARG A 5 19.56 38.56 -30.77
CA ARG A 5 18.09 38.43 -30.66
C ARG A 5 17.57 38.03 -32.03
N MET A 6 16.56 37.21 -32.09
CA MET A 6 15.59 37.24 -33.15
C MET A 6 14.19 37.03 -32.60
N LEU A 7 13.43 38.08 -32.72
CA LEU A 7 11.97 38.15 -32.70
C LEU A 7 11.41 37.58 -34.02
N GLY A 8 10.27 37.00 -33.94
CA GLY A 8 9.38 36.72 -35.06
C GLY A 8 8.11 36.09 -34.50
N ARG A 9 7.14 36.86 -34.23
CA ARG A 9 6.08 37.60 -34.91
C ARG A 9 5.05 36.68 -35.58
N SER A 10 3.89 36.64 -34.98
CA SER A 10 2.53 36.83 -35.55
C SER A 10 2.00 35.77 -36.50
N GLY A 11 0.87 35.24 -36.13
CA GLY A 11 -0.03 34.50 -37.02
C GLY A 11 -1.41 34.36 -36.41
N VAL A 12 -2.13 35.49 -36.36
CA VAL A 12 -3.57 35.55 -36.11
C VAL A 12 -4.27 35.07 -37.38
N TRP A 13 -5.05 34.06 -37.31
CA TRP A 13 -6.12 33.81 -38.28
C TRP A 13 -7.41 33.45 -37.58
N PHE A 14 -8.23 34.48 -37.48
CA PHE A 14 -9.66 34.43 -37.30
C PHE A 14 -10.27 33.60 -38.46
N ARG A 15 -11.08 32.68 -38.19
CA ARG A 15 -12.25 32.41 -39.04
C ARG A 15 -13.42 31.89 -38.18
N LEU A 16 -14.38 32.80 -38.08
CA LEU A 16 -15.76 32.52 -37.76
C LEU A 16 -16.32 31.43 -38.67
N GLY A 17 -17.05 30.55 -38.08
CA GLY A 17 -17.94 29.60 -38.75
C GLY A 17 -19.10 29.26 -37.83
N LEU A 18 -20.05 30.20 -37.77
CA LEU A 18 -21.39 29.92 -37.27
C LEU A 18 -22.08 28.99 -38.27
N LEU A 19 -22.61 27.88 -37.80
CA LEU A 19 -23.88 27.37 -38.30
C LEU A 19 -24.46 26.39 -37.26
N ALA A 20 -25.55 26.84 -36.76
CA ALA A 20 -26.55 26.14 -36.00
C ALA A 20 -27.19 25.04 -36.85
N VAL A 21 -27.59 23.98 -36.24
CA VAL A 21 -28.80 23.18 -36.40
C VAL A 21 -28.74 22.16 -35.28
N ALA A 22 -29.45 22.28 -34.25
CA ALA A 22 -30.79 21.83 -33.92
C ALA A 22 -31.10 20.43 -34.43
N SER A 23 -31.19 19.49 -33.53
CA SER A 23 -32.31 18.56 -33.47
C SER A 23 -32.07 17.49 -32.44
N ILE A 24 -32.85 17.54 -31.38
CA ILE A 24 -33.80 16.52 -30.94
C ILE A 24 -33.15 15.21 -30.50
N ALA A 25 -33.07 15.08 -29.22
CA ALA A 25 -34.00 14.42 -28.32
C ALA A 25 -34.36 13.00 -28.77
N LEU A 26 -34.17 12.15 -27.96
CA LEU A 26 -34.89 10.97 -27.50
C LEU A 26 -33.86 10.10 -26.86
N LEU A 27 -33.83 10.19 -25.60
CA LEU A 27 -34.66 9.51 -24.65
C LEU A 27 -34.23 8.15 -24.32
N LEU A 28 -34.38 8.04 -23.13
CA LEU A 28 -34.83 6.83 -22.44
C LEU A 28 -33.77 5.75 -22.44
N GLY A 29 -33.22 5.71 -21.38
CA GLY A 29 -32.62 4.48 -20.96
C GLY A 29 -31.69 4.74 -19.85
N CYS A 30 -32.33 4.63 -18.85
CA CYS A 30 -32.03 3.85 -17.72
C CYS A 30 -31.24 4.57 -16.70
N SER A 31 -32.03 4.86 -15.91
CA SER A 31 -32.46 3.95 -14.88
C SER A 31 -31.41 3.75 -13.87
N THR A 32 -31.67 4.37 -12.84
CA THR A 32 -31.97 3.60 -11.63
C THR A 32 -31.00 2.41 -11.43
N VAL A 33 -29.77 2.70 -11.25
CA VAL A 33 -28.95 1.94 -10.29
C VAL A 33 -28.57 2.87 -9.14
N GLU A 34 -29.50 3.69 -8.79
CA GLU A 34 -29.49 4.43 -7.54
C GLU A 34 -30.28 3.66 -6.51
N ARG A 35 -29.78 2.51 -6.13
CA ARG A 35 -30.14 1.85 -4.87
C ARG A 35 -29.37 0.55 -4.73
N LEU A 36 -28.09 0.65 -4.64
CA LEU A 36 -27.38 -0.34 -3.86
C LEU A 36 -26.31 0.40 -3.06
N GLY A 37 -26.68 0.59 -1.84
CA GLY A 37 -25.80 0.70 -0.72
C GLY A 37 -24.71 1.74 -0.87
N GLY A 38 -24.81 2.83 -0.13
CA GLY A 38 -23.65 3.59 0.23
C GLY A 38 -22.53 2.64 0.63
N THR A 39 -21.69 2.31 -0.29
CA THR A 39 -20.36 1.89 0.06
C THR A 39 -19.71 3.13 0.66
N LYS A 40 -19.84 3.30 1.98
CA LYS A 40 -18.77 3.89 2.73
C LYS A 40 -17.50 3.36 2.02
N LYS A 41 -16.73 4.25 1.45
CA LYS A 41 -15.31 4.01 1.27
C LYS A 41 -14.77 3.84 2.68
N GLU A 42 -14.94 2.66 3.23
CA GLU A 42 -14.05 2.18 4.25
C GLU A 42 -12.71 2.20 3.57
N GLY A 43 -11.91 3.17 3.93
CA GLY A 43 -10.50 3.15 3.59
C GLY A 43 -10.04 1.77 4.01
N VAL A 44 -9.66 0.96 3.02
CA VAL A 44 -9.06 -0.35 3.28
C VAL A 44 -7.85 -0.02 4.14
N SER A 45 -8.01 -0.16 5.45
CA SER A 45 -6.89 0.05 6.33
C SER A 45 -5.88 -1.01 5.94
N THR A 46 -4.62 -0.65 5.83
CA THR A 46 -3.52 -1.58 5.56
C THR A 46 -3.46 -2.70 6.60
N ASP A 47 -4.03 -2.49 7.78
CA ASP A 47 -4.33 -3.52 8.76
C ASP A 47 -5.25 -4.62 8.20
N SER A 48 -6.14 -4.29 7.27
CA SER A 48 -7.05 -5.27 6.66
C SER A 48 -6.31 -6.23 5.72
N ALA A 49 -5.32 -5.75 4.97
CA ALA A 49 -4.57 -6.61 4.05
C ALA A 49 -3.81 -7.72 4.79
N ALA A 50 -3.18 -7.38 5.93
CA ALA A 50 -2.50 -8.38 6.76
C ALA A 50 -3.45 -9.35 7.46
N ARG A 51 -4.72 -8.99 7.63
CA ARG A 51 -5.76 -9.84 8.26
C ARG A 51 -6.28 -10.94 7.34
N TYR A 52 -6.27 -10.69 6.03
CA TYR A 52 -6.88 -11.60 5.06
C TYR A 52 -5.88 -12.52 4.37
N VAL A 53 -4.60 -12.41 4.71
CA VAL A 53 -3.60 -13.31 4.15
C VAL A 53 -3.71 -14.65 4.87
N THR A 54 -3.99 -15.71 4.13
CA THR A 54 -4.04 -17.07 4.71
C THR A 54 -2.63 -17.55 5.03
N PRO A 55 -2.44 -18.35 6.10
CA PRO A 55 -1.11 -18.86 6.46
C PRO A 55 -0.42 -19.66 5.36
N GLU A 56 -1.21 -20.26 4.46
CA GLU A 56 -0.73 -21.07 3.33
C GLU A 56 -0.22 -20.23 2.16
N ASP A 57 -0.57 -18.92 2.13
CA ASP A 57 -0.10 -18.02 1.09
C ASP A 57 1.42 -17.77 1.26
N PRO A 58 2.23 -18.00 0.22
CA PRO A 58 3.67 -17.71 0.26
C PRO A 58 4.00 -16.25 0.64
N MET A 59 3.06 -15.33 0.38
CA MET A 59 3.21 -13.91 0.74
C MET A 59 2.79 -13.62 2.19
N ALA A 60 2.22 -14.57 2.93
CA ALA A 60 1.81 -14.36 4.32
C ALA A 60 2.98 -13.94 5.20
N ARG A 61 4.13 -14.62 5.10
CA ARG A 61 5.30 -14.33 5.91
C ARG A 61 5.87 -12.93 5.69
N PRO A 62 6.24 -12.52 4.46
CA PRO A 62 6.77 -11.18 4.25
C PRO A 62 5.80 -10.08 4.65
N ILE A 63 4.50 -10.25 4.39
CA ILE A 63 3.47 -9.28 4.76
C ILE A 63 3.36 -9.17 6.28
N GLN A 64 3.27 -10.28 7.01
CA GLN A 64 3.11 -10.25 8.48
C GLN A 64 4.33 -9.72 9.20
N VAL A 65 5.55 -10.09 8.76
CA VAL A 65 6.80 -9.59 9.37
C VAL A 65 6.95 -8.09 9.11
N ALA A 66 6.75 -7.64 7.88
CA ALA A 66 6.83 -6.22 7.52
C ALA A 66 5.77 -5.38 8.23
N TRP A 67 4.54 -5.89 8.30
CA TRP A 67 3.43 -5.24 9.01
C TRP A 67 3.75 -5.04 10.51
N THR A 68 4.30 -6.06 11.16
CA THR A 68 4.73 -5.95 12.56
C THR A 68 5.92 -5.01 12.70
N SER A 69 6.89 -5.05 11.79
CA SER A 69 8.04 -4.15 11.79
C SER A 69 7.62 -2.67 11.67
N ALA A 70 6.73 -2.35 10.74
CA ALA A 70 6.22 -1.00 10.57
C ALA A 70 5.47 -0.49 11.82
N ARG A 71 4.62 -1.32 12.38
CA ARG A 71 3.87 -1.00 13.60
C ARG A 71 4.79 -0.79 14.80
N ALA A 72 5.75 -1.68 14.99
CA ALA A 72 6.71 -1.60 16.07
C ALA A 72 7.55 -0.32 15.97
N SER A 73 8.08 0.01 14.79
CA SER A 73 8.86 1.24 14.58
C SER A 73 8.05 2.50 14.89
N ASN A 74 6.80 2.57 14.43
CA ASN A 74 5.95 3.73 14.65
C ASN A 74 5.40 3.82 16.09
N CYS A 75 5.30 2.69 16.81
CA CYS A 75 4.88 2.67 18.22
C CYS A 75 6.06 2.73 19.21
N GLY A 76 7.26 3.08 18.75
CA GLY A 76 8.41 3.37 19.62
C GLY A 76 9.11 2.14 20.19
N PHE A 77 8.96 0.96 19.58
CA PHE A 77 9.73 -0.21 19.99
C PHE A 77 11.19 -0.07 19.58
N MET A 78 12.08 -0.43 20.47
CA MET A 78 13.53 -0.40 20.23
C MET A 78 13.98 -1.73 19.61
N PHE A 79 14.29 -1.70 18.33
CA PHE A 79 14.88 -2.81 17.56
C PHE A 79 15.49 -2.26 16.26
N ASP A 80 16.18 -3.09 15.52
CA ASP A 80 16.76 -2.73 14.22
C ASP A 80 15.88 -3.33 13.10
N PRO A 81 15.06 -2.52 12.40
CA PRO A 81 14.19 -3.01 11.35
C PRO A 81 14.93 -3.51 10.11
N VAL A 82 16.13 -2.97 9.82
CA VAL A 82 16.96 -3.43 8.69
C VAL A 82 17.49 -4.82 9.00
N LYS A 83 18.02 -5.01 10.19
CA LYS A 83 18.51 -6.31 10.64
C LYS A 83 17.38 -7.36 10.71
N LEU A 84 16.18 -6.95 11.09
CA LEU A 84 15.03 -7.87 11.08
C LEU A 84 14.72 -8.33 9.65
N LYS A 85 14.67 -7.40 8.67
CA LYS A 85 14.49 -7.75 7.26
C LYS A 85 15.59 -8.68 6.75
N ASP A 86 16.86 -8.38 7.04
CA ASP A 86 18.00 -9.20 6.59
C ASP A 86 17.94 -10.62 7.14
N ASN A 87 17.56 -10.75 8.41
CA ASN A 87 17.41 -12.06 9.05
C ASN A 87 16.25 -12.84 8.43
N PHE A 88 15.14 -12.17 8.19
CA PHE A 88 13.98 -12.74 7.51
C PHE A 88 14.34 -13.22 6.10
N MET A 89 14.99 -12.38 5.28
CA MET A 89 15.39 -12.76 3.92
C MET A 89 16.39 -13.91 3.89
N ARG A 90 17.33 -13.96 4.84
CA ARG A 90 18.21 -15.12 4.99
C ARG A 90 17.45 -16.39 5.36
N ASN A 91 16.41 -16.30 6.15
CA ASN A 91 15.56 -17.45 6.45
C ASN A 91 14.82 -17.92 5.21
N GLU A 92 14.22 -17.02 4.45
CA GLU A 92 13.50 -17.35 3.21
C GLU A 92 14.42 -18.01 2.18
N SER A 93 15.64 -17.54 2.01
CA SER A 93 16.62 -18.09 1.05
C SER A 93 17.08 -19.53 1.36
N ARG A 94 16.75 -20.07 2.52
CA ARG A 94 17.03 -21.47 2.85
C ARG A 94 16.02 -22.44 2.21
N THR A 95 14.82 -21.97 1.93
CA THR A 95 13.72 -22.78 1.39
C THR A 95 13.30 -22.37 -0.01
N VAL A 96 13.45 -21.09 -0.33
CA VAL A 96 13.14 -20.53 -1.63
C VAL A 96 14.42 -20.37 -2.42
N THR A 97 14.60 -21.23 -3.44
CA THR A 97 15.81 -21.25 -4.27
C THR A 97 15.66 -20.43 -5.56
N ASP A 98 14.43 -20.11 -5.95
CA ASP A 98 14.15 -19.28 -7.12
C ASP A 98 14.43 -17.79 -6.81
N PRO A 99 15.41 -17.15 -7.48
CA PRO A 99 15.75 -15.76 -7.24
C PRO A 99 14.60 -14.80 -7.57
N TYR A 100 13.76 -15.12 -8.56
CA TYR A 100 12.60 -14.32 -8.90
C TYR A 100 11.56 -14.32 -7.76
N GLN A 101 11.32 -15.48 -7.17
CA GLN A 101 10.43 -15.59 -6.02
C GLN A 101 10.99 -14.85 -4.79
N LEU A 102 12.30 -14.95 -4.53
CA LEU A 102 12.95 -14.18 -3.45
C LEU A 102 12.80 -12.67 -3.66
N GLN A 103 12.94 -12.21 -4.91
CA GLN A 103 12.74 -10.81 -5.24
C GLN A 103 11.29 -10.37 -4.95
N ARG A 104 10.30 -11.18 -5.32
CA ARG A 104 8.89 -10.90 -5.02
C ARG A 104 8.60 -10.83 -3.53
N ILE A 105 9.20 -11.72 -2.74
CA ILE A 105 9.11 -11.72 -1.28
C ILE A 105 9.68 -10.41 -0.71
N SER A 106 10.85 -10.00 -1.18
CA SER A 106 11.46 -8.73 -0.75
C SER A 106 10.60 -7.51 -1.12
N GLN A 107 10.05 -7.49 -2.33
CA GLN A 107 9.16 -6.41 -2.78
C GLN A 107 7.86 -6.35 -1.95
N ALA A 108 7.26 -7.50 -1.64
CA ALA A 108 6.07 -7.56 -0.80
C ALA A 108 6.36 -7.06 0.62
N TYR A 109 7.54 -7.39 1.16
CA TYR A 109 7.98 -6.88 2.45
C TYR A 109 8.10 -5.34 2.42
N ASP A 110 8.83 -4.78 1.46
CA ASP A 110 9.09 -3.35 1.38
C ASP A 110 7.80 -2.54 1.15
N TYR A 111 6.97 -2.99 0.23
CA TYR A 111 5.67 -2.37 -0.01
C TYR A 111 4.79 -2.35 1.24
N THR A 112 4.74 -3.46 1.98
CA THR A 112 3.96 -3.54 3.22
C THR A 112 4.53 -2.64 4.29
N LEU A 113 5.86 -2.62 4.45
CA LEU A 113 6.53 -1.77 5.44
C LEU A 113 6.20 -0.29 5.22
N GLU A 114 6.28 0.18 3.98
CA GLU A 114 6.02 1.56 3.60
C GLU A 114 4.53 1.91 3.78
N SER A 115 3.63 1.14 3.15
CA SER A 115 2.19 1.44 3.15
C SER A 115 1.58 1.41 4.55
N VAL A 116 1.99 0.47 5.39
CA VAL A 116 1.55 0.38 6.79
C VAL A 116 2.13 1.53 7.61
N GLY A 117 3.42 1.83 7.41
CA GLY A 117 4.06 2.94 8.10
C GLY A 117 3.37 4.28 7.84
N ASP A 118 3.02 4.55 6.60
CA ASP A 118 2.33 5.79 6.21
C ASP A 118 0.92 5.86 6.77
N THR A 119 0.20 4.74 6.79
CA THR A 119 -1.13 4.67 7.42
C THR A 119 -1.06 4.97 8.91
N ILE A 120 -0.09 4.41 9.63
CA ILE A 120 0.06 4.61 11.07
C ILE A 120 0.44 6.05 11.40
N LYS A 121 1.34 6.65 10.63
CA LYS A 121 1.73 8.07 10.81
C LYS A 121 0.54 9.02 10.72
N SER A 122 -0.49 8.65 9.96
CA SER A 122 -1.71 9.44 9.83
C SER A 122 -2.73 9.24 10.97
N ASP A 123 -2.53 8.26 11.84
CA ASP A 123 -3.41 7.97 12.99
C ASP A 123 -2.67 8.16 14.32
N PRO A 124 -2.81 9.34 14.97
CA PRO A 124 -2.14 9.61 16.26
C PRO A 124 -2.58 8.68 17.41
N LYS A 125 -3.70 7.99 17.23
CA LYS A 125 -4.26 7.08 18.26
C LYS A 125 -3.99 5.61 17.94
N TYR A 126 -3.15 5.34 16.93
CA TYR A 126 -2.91 3.96 16.49
C TYR A 126 -2.34 3.07 17.61
N CYS A 127 -1.37 3.57 18.37
CA CYS A 127 -0.60 2.81 19.35
C CYS A 127 -1.34 2.62 20.68
N THR A 128 -2.47 1.95 20.64
CA THR A 128 -3.21 1.58 21.86
C THR A 128 -2.47 0.48 22.63
N ARG A 129 -2.82 0.31 23.92
CA ARG A 129 -2.24 -0.74 24.77
C ARG A 129 -2.45 -2.12 24.17
N GLU A 130 -3.66 -2.42 23.71
CA GLU A 130 -3.99 -3.71 23.10
C GLU A 130 -3.12 -3.98 21.87
N ARG A 131 -3.01 -2.99 20.96
CA ARG A 131 -2.17 -3.10 19.78
C ARG A 131 -0.68 -3.26 20.11
N THR A 132 -0.18 -2.49 21.06
CA THR A 132 1.25 -2.58 21.46
C THR A 132 1.58 -3.91 22.13
N ASP A 133 0.66 -4.51 22.88
CA ASP A 133 0.85 -5.85 23.43
C ASP A 133 0.89 -6.92 22.35
N ALA A 134 0.00 -6.83 21.35
CA ALA A 134 0.04 -7.73 20.17
C ALA A 134 1.32 -7.55 19.36
N ILE A 135 1.73 -6.31 19.08
CA ILE A 135 2.98 -6.00 18.38
C ILE A 135 4.18 -6.60 19.12
N ARG A 136 4.24 -6.45 20.45
CA ARG A 136 5.32 -6.99 21.27
C ARG A 136 5.43 -8.50 21.17
N ALA A 137 4.30 -9.19 21.19
CA ALA A 137 4.27 -10.64 21.07
C ALA A 137 4.81 -11.12 19.72
N ASP A 138 4.36 -10.51 18.62
CA ASP A 138 4.79 -10.88 17.28
C ASP A 138 6.25 -10.48 17.03
N LEU A 139 6.67 -9.28 17.45
CA LEU A 139 8.05 -8.82 17.30
C LEU A 139 9.03 -9.74 18.02
N ARG A 140 8.72 -10.21 19.23
CA ARG A 140 9.56 -11.17 19.97
C ARG A 140 9.77 -12.46 19.18
N ARG A 141 8.72 -13.00 18.57
CA ARG A 141 8.84 -14.21 17.74
C ARG A 141 9.77 -13.97 16.56
N TYR A 142 9.58 -12.89 15.82
CA TYR A 142 10.37 -12.57 14.65
C TYR A 142 11.83 -12.28 14.99
N LEU A 143 12.10 -11.59 16.09
CA LEU A 143 13.47 -11.39 16.58
C LEU A 143 14.16 -12.68 17.04
N ALA A 144 13.37 -13.68 17.45
CA ALA A 144 13.85 -15.03 17.77
C ALA A 144 14.01 -15.93 16.52
N GLY A 145 13.65 -15.44 15.32
CA GLY A 145 13.76 -16.19 14.06
C GLY A 145 12.55 -17.09 13.75
N ASP A 146 11.47 -16.98 14.50
CA ASP A 146 10.20 -17.66 14.19
C ASP A 146 9.33 -16.77 13.29
N TYR A 147 9.40 -17.02 11.98
CA TYR A 147 8.62 -16.32 10.97
C TYR A 147 7.39 -17.09 10.52
N SER A 148 6.95 -18.09 11.30
CA SER A 148 5.76 -18.86 10.99
C SER A 148 4.54 -17.95 10.88
N PRO A 149 3.76 -18.04 9.79
CA PRO A 149 2.56 -17.24 9.63
C PRO A 149 1.51 -17.63 10.67
N THR A 150 0.78 -16.65 11.15
CA THR A 150 -0.30 -16.89 12.09
C THR A 150 -1.64 -16.57 11.44
N ALA A 151 -2.64 -17.41 11.69
CA ALA A 151 -4.03 -17.15 11.32
C ALA A 151 -4.70 -16.08 12.21
N LYS A 152 -3.93 -15.36 13.04
CA LYS A 152 -4.46 -14.31 13.90
C LYS A 152 -4.98 -13.18 13.05
N LEU A 153 -6.29 -13.14 12.97
CA LEU A 153 -6.98 -11.89 12.72
C LEU A 153 -6.53 -10.93 13.84
N ALA A 154 -5.85 -9.86 13.49
CA ALA A 154 -5.61 -8.80 14.45
C ALA A 154 -6.98 -8.29 14.90
N ARG A 155 -7.35 -8.53 16.15
CA ARG A 155 -8.52 -7.93 16.78
C ARG A 155 -8.24 -6.50 17.15
#